data_090322709c2cb6688c95c834ec555b50
#
_entry.id   090322709c2cb6688c95c834ec555b50
#
_cell.length_a   1.000
_cell.length_b   1.000
_cell.length_c   1.000
_cell.angle_alpha   90.00
_cell.angle_beta   90.00
_cell.angle_gamma   90.00
#
_symmetry.space_group_name_H-M   'P 1'
#
loop_
_entity.id
_entity.type
_entity.pdbx_description
1 polymer ?
#
loop_
_entity_poly.entity_id
_entity_poly.type
_entity_poly.pdbx_seq_one_letter_code
_entity_poly.pdbx_strand_id
1 'polypeptide(L)'
;ITAATNWRIGFAFAVLCLLISTYVIYVRVTNHDKIAHESHSSTPQRVTGNAWFVVATMFCIMSSAQNLFVTFGAWLEDEFQFGAARLAVAGFSLGLVELVASVSSSRQTDKWGKERSVAFGAMLIVPAGLLLNFGSHNFIIGIIAVFIYFLGFEFSVVSLLPLATSLVPNSPGTGLGWVLGAGTLGRAVIAIAATHLFESYGVKGPALLGSVFGVIGALLILRYRSVHSEN
;
A
#
# COMPACT_ATOMS: atom_id res chain seq x y z
N ILE A 1 21.55 2.03 -11.83
CA ILE A 1 22.39 3.25 -11.71
C ILE A 1 23.13 3.23 -10.38
N THR A 2 22.48 2.91 -9.24
CA THR A 2 23.11 2.90 -7.91
C THR A 2 24.13 1.77 -7.68
N ALA A 3 24.06 0.69 -8.41
CA ALA A 3 25.04 -0.43 -8.32
C ALA A 3 26.37 -0.12 -9.00
N ALA A 4 26.39 0.79 -10.00
CA ALA A 4 27.59 1.21 -10.70
C ALA A 4 28.20 2.50 -10.11
N THR A 5 27.40 3.27 -9.37
CA THR A 5 27.82 4.48 -8.67
C THR A 5 27.57 4.31 -7.18
N ASN A 6 28.51 4.75 -6.37
CA ASN A 6 28.46 4.66 -4.90
C ASN A 6 27.02 4.91 -4.37
N TRP A 7 26.43 3.93 -3.68
CA TRP A 7 25.08 3.98 -3.10
C TRP A 7 24.78 5.30 -2.33
N ARG A 8 25.84 5.94 -1.79
CA ARG A 8 25.74 7.23 -1.11
C ARG A 8 25.21 8.35 -2.02
N ILE A 9 25.48 8.30 -3.32
CA ILE A 9 24.98 9.30 -4.28
C ILE A 9 23.45 9.20 -4.43
N GLY A 10 22.91 7.98 -4.43
CA GLY A 10 21.46 7.76 -4.45
C GLY A 10 20.77 8.36 -3.21
N PHE A 11 21.34 8.13 -2.02
CA PHE A 11 20.83 8.73 -0.79
C PHE A 11 20.99 10.25 -0.76
N ALA A 12 22.13 10.78 -1.20
CA ALA A 12 22.34 12.23 -1.30
C ALA A 12 21.32 12.91 -2.23
N PHE A 13 21.01 12.26 -3.38
CA PHE A 13 19.98 12.74 -4.29
C PHE A 13 18.58 12.71 -3.65
N ALA A 14 18.22 11.63 -2.94
CA ALA A 14 16.95 11.54 -2.23
C ALA A 14 16.81 12.61 -1.16
N VAL A 15 17.87 12.85 -0.37
CA VAL A 15 17.90 13.93 0.63
C VAL A 15 17.72 15.31 -0.02
N LEU A 16 18.41 15.56 -1.13
CA LEU A 16 18.25 16.80 -1.89
C LEU A 16 16.81 17.01 -2.37
N CYS A 17 16.17 15.98 -2.94
CA CYS A 17 14.78 16.01 -3.35
C CYS A 17 13.83 16.28 -2.19
N LEU A 18 14.07 15.67 -1.01
CA LEU A 18 13.29 15.92 0.20
C LEU A 18 13.43 17.37 0.69
N LEU A 19 14.64 17.90 0.70
CA LEU A 19 14.89 19.30 1.10
C LEU A 19 14.20 20.28 0.15
N ILE A 20 14.30 20.06 -1.16
CA ILE A 20 13.60 20.88 -2.17
C ILE A 20 12.07 20.80 -1.96
N SER A 21 11.52 19.59 -1.79
CA SER A 21 10.09 19.40 -1.56
C SER A 21 9.63 20.09 -0.28
N THR A 22 10.39 19.95 0.82
CA THR A 22 10.10 20.61 2.09
C THR A 22 10.14 22.14 1.94
N TYR A 23 11.13 22.67 1.24
CA TYR A 23 11.24 24.09 0.98
C TYR A 23 10.07 24.62 0.16
N VAL A 24 9.69 23.93 -0.92
CA VAL A 24 8.53 24.30 -1.75
C VAL A 24 7.24 24.29 -0.93
N ILE A 25 7.01 23.27 -0.11
CA ILE A 25 5.84 23.17 0.78
C ILE A 25 5.87 24.32 1.78
N TYR A 26 6.99 24.56 2.44
CA TYR A 26 7.14 25.64 3.41
C TYR A 26 6.78 27.00 2.82
N VAL A 27 7.35 27.34 1.65
CA VAL A 27 7.09 28.62 0.96
C VAL A 27 5.63 28.74 0.53
N ARG A 28 5.04 27.64 0.05
CA ARG A 28 3.63 27.63 -0.40
C ARG A 28 2.65 27.73 0.75
N VAL A 29 2.86 26.97 1.83
CA VAL A 29 2.00 26.97 3.02
C VAL A 29 2.08 28.30 3.74
N THR A 30 3.28 28.83 3.98
CA THR A 30 3.46 30.13 4.69
C THR A 30 2.80 31.30 3.95
N ASN A 31 2.67 31.21 2.61
CA ASN A 31 1.96 32.24 1.84
C ASN A 31 0.42 32.07 1.87
N HIS A 32 -0.09 30.88 2.19
CA HIS A 32 -1.53 30.64 2.31
C HIS A 32 -2.09 30.91 3.71
N ASP A 33 -1.29 30.78 4.77
CA ASP A 33 -1.74 30.96 6.16
C ASP A 33 -2.17 32.39 6.49
N LYS A 34 -1.85 33.37 5.64
CA LYS A 34 -2.36 34.74 5.76
C LYS A 34 -3.85 34.90 5.44
N ILE A 35 -4.49 33.89 4.88
CA ILE A 35 -5.90 33.96 4.42
C ILE A 35 -6.84 33.07 5.26
N ALA A 36 -6.34 32.16 6.08
CA ALA A 36 -7.13 31.10 6.72
C ALA A 36 -7.10 31.11 8.26
N HIS A 37 -6.90 32.28 8.89
CA HIS A 37 -7.13 32.41 10.33
C HIS A 37 -8.60 32.74 10.66
N GLU A 38 -9.53 31.98 10.09
CA GLU A 38 -10.83 31.79 10.75
C GLU A 38 -10.76 30.49 11.55
N SER A 39 -10.59 30.70 12.83
CA SER A 39 -10.48 29.71 13.89
C SER A 39 -11.65 28.72 13.85
N HIS A 40 -11.45 27.55 13.28
CA HIS A 40 -12.19 26.40 13.75
C HIS A 40 -11.41 25.81 14.94
N SER A 41 -11.82 26.20 16.16
CA SER A 41 -11.54 25.45 17.38
C SER A 41 -12.24 24.08 17.26
N SER A 42 -11.67 23.19 16.46
CA SER A 42 -12.15 21.84 16.35
C SER A 42 -11.71 21.08 17.59
N THR A 43 -12.64 20.81 18.50
CA THR A 43 -12.49 19.74 19.47
C THR A 43 -11.93 18.51 18.75
N PRO A 44 -10.89 17.83 19.31
CA PRO A 44 -10.29 16.68 18.64
C PRO A 44 -11.35 15.61 18.42
N GLN A 45 -11.82 15.52 17.20
CA GLN A 45 -12.82 14.56 16.79
C GLN A 45 -12.15 13.19 16.65
N ARG A 46 -12.61 12.23 17.44
CA ARG A 46 -12.08 10.85 17.43
C ARG A 46 -12.74 10.04 16.34
N VAL A 47 -11.97 9.14 15.75
CA VAL A 47 -12.50 8.06 14.92
C VAL A 47 -13.38 7.19 15.82
N THR A 48 -14.67 7.06 15.52
CA THR A 48 -15.65 6.36 16.36
C THR A 48 -16.40 5.28 15.58
N GLY A 49 -16.89 4.28 16.31
CA GLY A 49 -17.79 3.29 15.77
C GLY A 49 -17.20 2.50 14.59
N ASN A 50 -17.95 2.43 13.50
CA ASN A 50 -17.65 1.60 12.34
C ASN A 50 -16.44 2.08 11.51
N ALA A 51 -15.98 3.32 11.70
CA ALA A 51 -14.81 3.86 11.01
C ALA A 51 -13.52 3.06 11.28
N TRP A 52 -13.45 2.35 12.41
CA TRP A 52 -12.35 1.46 12.73
C TRP A 52 -12.19 0.29 11.75
N PHE A 53 -13.26 -0.13 11.05
CA PHE A 53 -13.14 -1.12 9.98
C PHE A 53 -12.29 -0.61 8.83
N VAL A 54 -12.38 0.66 8.47
CA VAL A 54 -11.55 1.28 7.42
C VAL A 54 -10.09 1.38 7.86
N VAL A 55 -9.84 1.76 9.11
CA VAL A 55 -8.49 1.82 9.70
C VAL A 55 -7.85 0.42 9.71
N ALA A 56 -8.59 -0.59 10.17
CA ALA A 56 -8.11 -1.99 10.19
C ALA A 56 -7.93 -2.56 8.78
N THR A 57 -8.76 -2.16 7.81
CA THR A 57 -8.59 -2.54 6.40
C THR A 57 -7.26 -2.05 5.86
N MET A 58 -6.88 -0.79 6.10
CA MET A 58 -5.59 -0.27 5.66
C MET A 58 -4.42 -1.00 6.31
N PHE A 59 -4.52 -1.29 7.62
CA PHE A 59 -3.52 -2.11 8.31
C PHE A 59 -3.32 -3.45 7.58
N CYS A 60 -4.41 -4.16 7.25
CA CYS A 60 -4.34 -5.45 6.59
C CYS A 60 -3.78 -5.36 5.16
N ILE A 61 -4.22 -4.37 4.36
CA ILE A 61 -3.76 -4.20 2.98
C ILE A 61 -2.27 -3.86 2.95
N MET A 62 -1.81 -2.97 3.82
CA MET A 62 -0.39 -2.61 3.91
C MET A 62 0.46 -3.75 4.46
N SER A 63 -0.06 -4.53 5.41
CA SER A 63 0.58 -5.77 5.89
C SER A 63 0.69 -6.79 4.76
N SER A 64 -0.35 -6.96 3.96
CA SER A 64 -0.34 -7.84 2.81
C SER A 64 0.81 -7.48 1.85
N ALA A 65 0.87 -6.25 1.38
CA ALA A 65 1.91 -5.81 0.44
C ALA A 65 3.32 -5.93 0.99
N GLN A 66 3.52 -5.60 2.27
CA GLN A 66 4.84 -5.62 2.88
C GLN A 66 5.47 -7.01 2.87
N ASN A 67 4.68 -8.08 2.93
CA ASN A 67 5.17 -9.46 2.81
C ASN A 67 6.01 -9.65 1.54
N LEU A 68 5.53 -9.16 0.39
CA LEU A 68 6.27 -9.28 -0.88
C LEU A 68 7.27 -8.13 -1.08
N PHE A 69 7.01 -6.92 -0.62
CA PHE A 69 7.97 -5.82 -0.76
C PHE A 69 9.35 -6.14 -0.16
N VAL A 70 9.38 -6.79 1.01
CA VAL A 70 10.66 -7.11 1.67
C VAL A 70 11.31 -8.39 1.11
N THR A 71 10.56 -9.27 0.46
CA THR A 71 11.05 -10.59 0.02
C THR A 71 11.21 -10.72 -1.49
N PHE A 72 10.56 -9.84 -2.27
CA PHE A 72 10.56 -9.89 -3.74
C PHE A 72 11.96 -9.90 -4.36
N GLY A 73 12.83 -8.99 -3.90
CA GLY A 73 14.21 -8.90 -4.41
C GLY A 73 15.01 -10.14 -4.08
N ALA A 74 14.94 -10.62 -2.83
CA ALA A 74 15.63 -11.83 -2.40
C ALA A 74 15.14 -13.07 -3.17
N TRP A 75 13.82 -13.20 -3.36
CA TRP A 75 13.26 -14.28 -4.17
C TRP A 75 13.80 -14.29 -5.62
N LEU A 76 13.89 -13.14 -6.28
CA LEU A 76 14.44 -13.05 -7.63
C LEU A 76 15.94 -13.37 -7.68
N GLU A 77 16.67 -12.98 -6.64
CA GLU A 77 18.10 -13.28 -6.51
C GLU A 77 18.33 -14.77 -6.25
N ASP A 78 17.63 -15.34 -5.26
CA ASP A 78 17.82 -16.73 -4.84
C ASP A 78 17.34 -17.73 -5.91
N GLU A 79 16.15 -17.52 -6.48
CA GLU A 79 15.53 -18.49 -7.40
C GLU A 79 16.02 -18.34 -8.84
N PHE A 80 16.25 -17.10 -9.31
CA PHE A 80 16.55 -16.81 -10.71
C PHE A 80 17.91 -16.16 -10.92
N GLN A 81 18.74 -16.08 -9.88
CA GLN A 81 20.10 -15.52 -9.92
C GLN A 81 20.13 -14.12 -10.55
N PHE A 82 19.18 -13.26 -10.17
CA PHE A 82 19.12 -11.90 -10.66
C PHE A 82 20.22 -11.05 -10.03
N GLY A 83 21.09 -10.48 -10.88
CA GLY A 83 22.02 -9.44 -10.43
C GLY A 83 21.33 -8.07 -10.35
N ALA A 84 22.04 -7.10 -9.78
CA ALA A 84 21.52 -5.75 -9.47
C ALA A 84 20.83 -5.05 -10.65
N ALA A 85 21.32 -5.20 -11.88
CA ALA A 85 20.70 -4.58 -13.06
C ALA A 85 19.31 -5.17 -13.37
N ARG A 86 19.16 -6.51 -13.26
CA ARG A 86 17.86 -7.18 -13.48
C ARG A 86 16.88 -6.88 -12.36
N LEU A 87 17.34 -6.81 -11.11
CA LEU A 87 16.52 -6.39 -9.97
C LEU A 87 16.00 -4.95 -10.14
N ALA A 88 16.86 -4.05 -10.65
CA ALA A 88 16.42 -2.67 -10.93
C ALA A 88 15.33 -2.62 -12.02
N VAL A 89 15.45 -3.43 -13.09
CA VAL A 89 14.41 -3.53 -14.13
C VAL A 89 13.11 -4.12 -13.54
N ALA A 90 13.21 -5.15 -12.71
CA ALA A 90 12.05 -5.75 -12.06
C ALA A 90 11.33 -4.76 -11.14
N GLY A 91 12.07 -4.01 -10.32
CA GLY A 91 11.52 -2.96 -9.47
C GLY A 91 10.88 -1.82 -10.26
N PHE A 92 11.51 -1.39 -11.35
CA PHE A 92 10.91 -0.39 -12.25
C PHE A 92 9.61 -0.88 -12.89
N SER A 93 9.58 -2.14 -13.35
CA SER A 93 8.39 -2.75 -13.93
C SER A 93 7.25 -2.83 -12.91
N LEU A 94 7.58 -3.14 -11.65
CA LEU A 94 6.61 -3.13 -10.55
C LEU A 94 6.00 -1.74 -10.35
N GLY A 95 6.82 -0.69 -10.34
CA GLY A 95 6.34 0.69 -10.26
C GLY A 95 5.41 1.09 -11.43
N LEU A 96 5.65 0.57 -12.64
CA LEU A 96 4.72 0.77 -13.77
C LEU A 96 3.37 0.07 -13.54
N VAL A 97 3.36 -1.13 -12.97
CA VAL A 97 2.13 -1.85 -12.61
C VAL A 97 1.34 -1.06 -11.57
N GLU A 98 2.01 -0.55 -10.54
CA GLU A 98 1.38 0.29 -9.51
C GLU A 98 0.81 1.58 -10.11
N LEU A 99 1.52 2.24 -11.02
CA LEU A 99 1.02 3.41 -11.73
C LEU A 99 -0.25 3.11 -12.53
N VAL A 100 -0.28 2.00 -13.28
CA VAL A 100 -1.47 1.57 -14.02
C VAL A 100 -2.63 1.27 -13.08
N ALA A 101 -2.37 0.60 -11.96
CA ALA A 101 -3.37 0.32 -10.95
C ALA A 101 -3.94 1.61 -10.33
N SER A 102 -3.09 2.56 -10.02
CA SER A 102 -3.46 3.86 -9.42
C SER A 102 -4.36 4.67 -10.35
N VAL A 103 -3.98 4.79 -11.63
CA VAL A 103 -4.79 5.49 -12.65
C VAL A 103 -6.12 4.76 -12.89
N SER A 104 -6.10 3.44 -12.94
CA SER A 104 -7.31 2.64 -13.16
C SER A 104 -8.25 2.73 -11.97
N SER A 105 -7.73 2.66 -10.76
CA SER A 105 -8.49 2.77 -9.52
C SER A 105 -9.21 4.12 -9.42
N SER A 106 -8.53 5.23 -9.68
CA SER A 106 -9.14 6.56 -9.61
C SER A 106 -10.37 6.72 -10.50
N ARG A 107 -10.36 6.06 -11.68
CA ARG A 107 -11.49 6.09 -12.62
C ARG A 107 -12.62 5.12 -12.23
N GLN A 108 -12.27 3.99 -11.65
CA GLN A 108 -13.22 2.90 -11.39
C GLN A 108 -13.90 3.04 -10.04
N THR A 109 -13.22 3.64 -9.06
CA THR A 109 -13.75 3.86 -7.71
C THR A 109 -15.03 4.69 -7.71
N ASP A 110 -15.11 5.71 -8.57
CA ASP A 110 -16.31 6.54 -8.70
C ASP A 110 -17.50 5.77 -9.29
N LYS A 111 -17.25 4.78 -10.14
CA LYS A 111 -18.30 3.99 -10.81
C LYS A 111 -18.81 2.83 -9.96
N TRP A 112 -17.89 2.11 -9.28
CA TRP A 112 -18.23 0.89 -8.54
C TRP A 112 -18.58 1.15 -7.08
N GLY A 113 -18.21 2.34 -6.58
CA GLY A 113 -18.27 2.68 -5.17
C GLY A 113 -16.97 2.31 -4.45
N LYS A 114 -16.60 3.13 -3.47
CA LYS A 114 -15.29 3.08 -2.80
C LYS A 114 -15.05 1.73 -2.12
N GLU A 115 -16.01 1.25 -1.34
CA GLU A 115 -15.90 0.02 -0.55
C GLU A 115 -15.78 -1.23 -1.44
N ARG A 116 -16.54 -1.27 -2.54
CA ARG A 116 -16.47 -2.39 -3.51
C ARG A 116 -15.12 -2.41 -4.22
N SER A 117 -14.61 -1.24 -4.58
CA SER A 117 -13.31 -1.11 -5.22
C SER A 117 -12.18 -1.57 -4.31
N VAL A 118 -12.19 -1.18 -3.04
CA VAL A 118 -11.22 -1.69 -2.05
C VAL A 118 -11.32 -3.21 -1.89
N ALA A 119 -12.53 -3.74 -1.76
CA ALA A 119 -12.74 -5.18 -1.62
C ALA A 119 -12.26 -5.94 -2.86
N PHE A 120 -12.53 -5.43 -4.06
CA PHE A 120 -12.08 -6.03 -5.32
C PHE A 120 -10.55 -6.13 -5.38
N GLY A 121 -9.85 -5.03 -5.12
CA GLY A 121 -8.39 -5.04 -5.11
C GLY A 121 -7.81 -5.98 -4.05
N ALA A 122 -8.36 -5.97 -2.82
CA ALA A 122 -7.94 -6.88 -1.76
C ALA A 122 -8.19 -8.36 -2.11
N MET A 123 -9.31 -8.66 -2.77
CA MET A 123 -9.62 -10.03 -3.24
C MET A 123 -8.72 -10.46 -4.41
N LEU A 124 -8.21 -9.54 -5.21
CA LEU A 124 -7.28 -9.86 -6.31
C LEU A 124 -5.91 -10.34 -5.78
N ILE A 125 -5.51 -9.88 -4.59
CA ILE A 125 -4.30 -10.34 -3.90
C ILE A 125 -4.33 -11.86 -3.64
N VAL A 126 -5.50 -12.40 -3.33
CA VAL A 126 -5.65 -13.80 -2.90
C VAL A 126 -5.26 -14.79 -4.01
N PRO A 127 -5.88 -14.79 -5.20
CA PRO A 127 -5.47 -15.70 -6.27
C PRO A 127 -4.05 -15.43 -6.74
N ALA A 128 -3.57 -14.19 -6.69
CA ALA A 128 -2.20 -13.84 -7.03
C ALA A 128 -1.19 -14.48 -6.05
N GLY A 129 -1.43 -14.39 -4.75
CA GLY A 129 -0.59 -15.04 -3.74
C GLY A 129 -0.62 -16.56 -3.83
N LEU A 130 -1.79 -17.16 -4.13
CA LEU A 130 -1.91 -18.60 -4.39
C LEU A 130 -1.13 -18.98 -5.66
N LEU A 131 -1.27 -18.21 -6.74
CA LEU A 131 -0.54 -18.45 -7.98
C LEU A 131 0.98 -18.38 -7.75
N LEU A 132 1.45 -17.43 -6.96
CA LEU A 132 2.86 -17.33 -6.58
C LEU A 132 3.30 -18.53 -5.73
N ASN A 133 2.45 -19.01 -4.81
CA ASN A 133 2.75 -20.17 -4.01
C ASN A 133 2.99 -21.44 -4.84
N PHE A 134 2.20 -21.66 -5.89
CA PHE A 134 2.34 -22.84 -6.77
C PHE A 134 3.36 -22.61 -7.90
N GLY A 135 3.51 -21.39 -8.37
CA GLY A 135 4.29 -21.04 -9.55
C GLY A 135 5.62 -20.35 -9.29
N SER A 136 6.08 -20.25 -8.03
CA SER A 136 7.27 -19.49 -7.65
C SER A 136 8.59 -19.94 -8.32
N HIS A 137 8.69 -21.19 -8.76
CA HIS A 137 9.86 -21.72 -9.48
C HIS A 137 9.82 -21.44 -10.99
N ASN A 138 8.71 -20.97 -11.52
CA ASN A 138 8.59 -20.54 -12.91
C ASN A 138 8.60 -19.02 -12.98
N PHE A 139 9.61 -18.45 -13.61
CA PHE A 139 9.78 -17.00 -13.68
C PHE A 139 8.55 -16.27 -14.23
N ILE A 140 7.98 -16.77 -15.34
CA ILE A 140 6.84 -16.11 -16.01
C ILE A 140 5.60 -16.15 -15.11
N ILE A 141 5.29 -17.29 -14.52
CA ILE A 141 4.14 -17.45 -13.62
C ILE A 141 4.34 -16.60 -12.36
N GLY A 142 5.53 -16.66 -11.78
CA GLY A 142 5.85 -15.93 -10.56
C GLY A 142 5.78 -14.41 -10.75
N ILE A 143 6.35 -13.88 -11.85
CA ILE A 143 6.33 -12.44 -12.10
C ILE A 143 4.91 -11.93 -12.42
N ILE A 144 4.11 -12.72 -13.16
CA ILE A 144 2.70 -12.39 -13.41
C ILE A 144 1.93 -12.36 -12.09
N ALA A 145 2.14 -13.36 -11.23
CA ALA A 145 1.52 -13.41 -9.92
C ALA A 145 1.86 -12.18 -9.06
N VAL A 146 3.13 -11.80 -9.02
CA VAL A 146 3.60 -10.60 -8.31
C VAL A 146 2.94 -9.34 -8.90
N PHE A 147 2.86 -9.19 -10.20
CA PHE A 147 2.24 -8.03 -10.85
C PHE A 147 0.75 -7.93 -10.53
N ILE A 148 0.01 -9.05 -10.58
CA ILE A 148 -1.41 -9.07 -10.19
C ILE A 148 -1.57 -8.73 -8.71
N TYR A 149 -0.68 -9.23 -7.87
CA TYR A 149 -0.68 -8.97 -6.44
C TYR A 149 -0.55 -7.47 -6.13
N PHE A 150 0.48 -6.82 -6.71
CA PHE A 150 0.70 -5.40 -6.50
C PHE A 150 -0.33 -4.50 -7.20
N LEU A 151 -0.88 -4.95 -8.32
CA LEU A 151 -2.02 -4.29 -8.94
C LEU A 151 -3.23 -4.28 -8.00
N GLY A 152 -3.55 -5.42 -7.38
CA GLY A 152 -4.62 -5.53 -6.39
C GLY A 152 -4.37 -4.69 -5.14
N PHE A 153 -3.14 -4.69 -4.64
CA PHE A 153 -2.72 -3.87 -3.52
C PHE A 153 -2.92 -2.38 -3.79
N GLU A 154 -2.31 -1.86 -4.85
CA GLU A 154 -2.35 -0.43 -5.19
C GLU A 154 -3.78 0.03 -5.49
N PHE A 155 -4.55 -0.80 -6.21
CA PHE A 155 -5.96 -0.53 -6.48
C PHE A 155 -6.76 -0.37 -5.18
N SER A 156 -6.51 -1.23 -4.17
CA SER A 156 -7.16 -1.15 -2.85
C SER A 156 -6.78 0.11 -2.11
N VAL A 157 -5.50 0.44 -2.05
CA VAL A 157 -4.98 1.61 -1.33
C VAL A 157 -5.57 2.89 -1.88
N VAL A 158 -5.47 3.09 -3.21
CA VAL A 158 -5.96 4.31 -3.87
C VAL A 158 -7.48 4.46 -3.69
N SER A 159 -8.24 3.35 -3.78
CA SER A 159 -9.68 3.37 -3.55
C SER A 159 -10.07 3.67 -2.09
N LEU A 160 -9.19 3.36 -1.13
CA LEU A 160 -9.44 3.56 0.30
C LEU A 160 -9.17 5.00 0.75
N LEU A 161 -8.29 5.75 0.08
CA LEU A 161 -7.95 7.12 0.46
C LEU A 161 -9.17 8.07 0.53
N PRO A 162 -10.12 8.08 -0.43
CA PRO A 162 -11.31 8.89 -0.34
C PRO A 162 -12.26 8.49 0.81
N LEU A 163 -12.22 7.24 1.27
CA LEU A 163 -12.93 6.82 2.48
C LEU A 163 -12.24 7.39 3.72
N ALA A 164 -10.91 7.33 3.77
CA ALA A 164 -10.12 7.84 4.88
C ALA A 164 -10.40 9.32 5.17
N THR A 165 -10.49 10.15 4.12
CA THR A 165 -10.80 11.58 4.26
C THR A 165 -12.24 11.86 4.73
N SER A 166 -13.17 10.94 4.50
CA SER A 166 -14.57 11.08 4.89
C SER A 166 -14.88 10.54 6.30
N LEU A 167 -13.94 9.86 6.98
CA LEU A 167 -14.15 9.27 8.30
C LEU A 167 -14.40 10.30 9.40
N VAL A 168 -13.82 11.50 9.26
CA VAL A 168 -13.97 12.60 10.19
C VAL A 168 -14.37 13.85 9.40
N PRO A 169 -15.68 14.13 9.25
CA PRO A 169 -16.18 15.15 8.30
C PRO A 169 -15.59 16.54 8.52
N ASN A 170 -15.38 16.95 9.76
CA ASN A 170 -14.84 18.27 10.10
C ASN A 170 -13.30 18.29 10.20
N SER A 171 -12.65 17.15 10.00
CA SER A 171 -11.19 17.02 10.06
C SER A 171 -10.69 15.89 9.17
N PRO A 172 -10.72 16.05 7.84
CA PRO A 172 -10.29 15.02 6.89
C PRO A 172 -8.85 14.52 7.12
N GLY A 173 -7.96 15.44 7.55
CA GLY A 173 -6.57 15.10 7.90
C GLY A 173 -6.46 14.14 9.08
N THR A 174 -7.35 14.22 10.05
CA THR A 174 -7.38 13.29 11.19
C THR A 174 -7.75 11.87 10.74
N GLY A 175 -8.79 11.73 9.91
CA GLY A 175 -9.19 10.45 9.34
C GLY A 175 -8.07 9.81 8.51
N LEU A 176 -7.47 10.61 7.63
CA LEU A 176 -6.34 10.17 6.82
C LEU A 176 -5.12 9.77 7.70
N GLY A 177 -4.83 10.54 8.73
CA GLY A 177 -3.73 10.25 9.68
C GLY A 177 -3.90 8.91 10.38
N TRP A 178 -5.11 8.58 10.86
CA TRP A 178 -5.40 7.28 11.47
C TRP A 178 -5.23 6.12 10.48
N VAL A 179 -5.74 6.28 9.27
CA VAL A 179 -5.68 5.25 8.23
C VAL A 179 -4.24 5.01 7.77
N LEU A 180 -3.48 6.06 7.46
CA LEU A 180 -2.07 5.93 7.04
C LEU A 180 -1.17 5.47 8.19
N GLY A 181 -1.42 5.93 9.42
CA GLY A 181 -0.71 5.47 10.61
C GLY A 181 -0.88 3.98 10.85
N ALA A 182 -2.12 3.47 10.74
CA ALA A 182 -2.40 2.05 10.84
C ALA A 182 -1.71 1.25 9.73
N GLY A 183 -1.72 1.75 8.50
CA GLY A 183 -1.01 1.12 7.38
C GLY A 183 0.50 1.03 7.62
N THR A 184 1.11 2.11 8.11
CA THR A 184 2.54 2.13 8.44
C THR A 184 2.87 1.15 9.56
N LEU A 185 2.02 1.07 10.59
CA LEU A 185 2.17 0.10 11.67
C LEU A 185 2.06 -1.34 11.13
N GLY A 186 1.11 -1.61 10.25
CA GLY A 186 0.96 -2.91 9.60
C GLY A 186 2.23 -3.33 8.85
N ARG A 187 2.80 -2.42 8.07
CA ARG A 187 4.07 -2.66 7.37
C ARG A 187 5.21 -2.97 8.35
N ALA A 188 5.33 -2.20 9.42
CA ALA A 188 6.42 -2.36 10.39
C ALA A 188 6.35 -3.72 11.10
N VAL A 189 5.15 -4.09 11.56
CA VAL A 189 4.94 -5.35 12.30
C VAL A 189 5.17 -6.56 11.40
N ILE A 190 4.61 -6.54 10.19
CA ILE A 190 4.64 -7.71 9.32
C ILE A 190 6.00 -7.95 8.66
N ALA A 191 6.84 -6.93 8.51
CA ALA A 191 8.16 -7.06 7.90
C ALA A 191 9.01 -8.13 8.62
N ILE A 192 8.92 -8.20 9.95
CA ILE A 192 9.63 -9.21 10.76
C ILE A 192 9.12 -10.62 10.45
N ALA A 193 7.80 -10.80 10.45
CA ALA A 193 7.20 -12.10 10.16
C ALA A 193 7.46 -12.54 8.71
N ALA A 194 7.42 -11.61 7.76
CA ALA A 194 7.69 -11.89 6.36
C ALA A 194 9.11 -12.41 6.13
N THR A 195 10.11 -11.82 6.79
CA THR A 195 11.50 -12.26 6.70
C THR A 195 11.67 -13.68 7.25
N HIS A 196 11.15 -13.98 8.43
CA HIS A 196 11.23 -15.33 9.00
C HIS A 196 10.49 -16.38 8.16
N LEU A 197 9.34 -16.03 7.60
CA LEU A 197 8.62 -16.93 6.72
C LEU A 197 9.38 -17.16 5.40
N PHE A 198 10.05 -16.13 4.89
CA PHE A 198 10.88 -16.27 3.70
C PHE A 198 12.08 -17.18 3.95
N GLU A 199 12.77 -17.04 5.07
CA GLU A 199 13.90 -17.91 5.45
C GLU A 199 13.47 -19.39 5.57
N SER A 200 12.24 -19.64 6.04
CA SER A 200 11.74 -21.02 6.27
C SER A 200 11.07 -21.65 5.04
N TYR A 201 10.35 -20.88 4.24
CA TYR A 201 9.46 -21.36 3.18
C TYR A 201 9.68 -20.68 1.83
N GLY A 202 10.74 -19.87 1.69
CA GLY A 202 10.92 -19.02 0.50
C GLY A 202 9.76 -18.03 0.33
N VAL A 203 9.54 -17.57 -0.90
CA VAL A 203 8.47 -16.59 -1.21
C VAL A 203 7.06 -17.10 -0.91
N LYS A 204 6.88 -18.43 -0.81
CA LYS A 204 5.56 -19.06 -0.57
C LYS A 204 4.96 -18.64 0.77
N GLY A 205 5.77 -18.59 1.84
CA GLY A 205 5.33 -18.19 3.16
C GLY A 205 4.77 -16.76 3.19
N PRO A 206 5.54 -15.75 2.79
CA PRO A 206 5.08 -14.37 2.66
C PRO A 206 3.86 -14.20 1.75
N ALA A 207 3.83 -14.90 0.60
CA ALA A 207 2.71 -14.83 -0.34
C ALA A 207 1.40 -15.32 0.27
N LEU A 208 1.43 -16.45 1.01
CA LEU A 208 0.25 -16.98 1.70
C LEU A 208 -0.19 -16.07 2.84
N LEU A 209 0.74 -15.60 3.67
CA LEU A 209 0.41 -14.68 4.76
C LEU A 209 -0.21 -13.37 4.21
N GLY A 210 0.35 -12.84 3.13
CA GLY A 210 -0.21 -11.68 2.45
C GLY A 210 -1.61 -11.93 1.90
N SER A 211 -1.89 -13.12 1.35
CA SER A 211 -3.23 -13.52 0.92
C SER A 211 -4.24 -13.55 2.06
N VAL A 212 -3.83 -14.06 3.22
CA VAL A 212 -4.67 -14.05 4.45
C VAL A 212 -5.04 -12.63 4.85
N PHE A 213 -4.08 -11.71 4.86
CA PHE A 213 -4.35 -10.30 5.12
C PHE A 213 -5.24 -9.66 4.04
N GLY A 214 -5.10 -10.06 2.78
CA GLY A 214 -5.99 -9.65 1.70
C GLY A 214 -7.46 -10.05 1.96
N VAL A 215 -7.69 -11.31 2.37
CA VAL A 215 -9.03 -11.78 2.75
C VAL A 215 -9.59 -10.98 3.92
N ILE A 216 -8.80 -10.83 5.00
CA ILE A 216 -9.24 -10.10 6.18
C ILE A 216 -9.60 -8.65 5.82
N GLY A 217 -8.74 -7.98 5.04
CA GLY A 217 -8.99 -6.62 4.57
C GLY A 217 -10.27 -6.49 3.75
N ALA A 218 -10.52 -7.45 2.82
CA ALA A 218 -11.75 -7.49 2.04
C ALA A 218 -12.99 -7.67 2.92
N LEU A 219 -12.95 -8.57 3.90
CA LEU A 219 -14.07 -8.80 4.83
C LEU A 219 -14.36 -7.58 5.70
N LEU A 220 -13.32 -6.91 6.21
CA LEU A 220 -13.47 -5.72 7.03
C LEU A 220 -14.14 -4.57 6.27
N ILE A 221 -13.74 -4.30 5.04
CA ILE A 221 -14.33 -3.22 4.26
C ILE A 221 -15.77 -3.55 3.81
N LEU A 222 -16.05 -4.80 3.51
CA LEU A 222 -17.42 -5.24 3.21
C LEU A 222 -18.33 -5.14 4.44
N ARG A 223 -17.82 -5.43 5.64
CA ARG A 223 -18.53 -5.23 6.89
C ARG A 223 -18.81 -3.75 7.14
N TYR A 224 -17.83 -2.88 6.92
CA TYR A 224 -18.04 -1.43 7.00
C TYR A 224 -19.21 -0.99 6.12
N ARG A 225 -19.23 -1.46 4.87
CA ARG A 225 -20.27 -1.14 3.90
C ARG A 225 -21.65 -1.61 4.36
N SER A 226 -21.79 -2.85 4.87
CA SER A 226 -23.10 -3.39 5.30
C SER A 226 -23.73 -2.53 6.40
N VAL A 227 -22.93 -2.11 7.36
CA VAL A 227 -23.39 -1.27 8.48
C VAL A 227 -23.73 0.16 8.04
N HIS A 228 -23.08 0.69 6.99
CA HIS A 228 -23.37 2.03 6.45
C HIS A 228 -24.60 2.07 5.54
N SER A 229 -25.01 0.94 4.98
CA SER A 229 -26.20 0.85 4.13
C SER A 229 -27.49 0.63 4.92
N GLU A 230 -27.40 0.31 6.21
CA GLU A 230 -28.55 0.09 7.10
C GLU A 230 -28.95 1.34 7.91
N ASN A 231 -28.14 2.40 7.87
CA ASN A 231 -28.38 3.71 8.48
C ASN A 231 -28.66 4.77 7.42
#